data_6e21902c202e467d266ab90548960962
#
_entry.id   6e21902c202e467d266ab90548960962
#
_cell.length_a   1.000
_cell.length_b   1.000
_cell.length_c   1.000
_cell.angle_alpha   90.00
_cell.angle_beta   90.00
_cell.angle_gamma   90.00
#
_symmetry.space_group_name_H-M   'P 1'
#
loop_
_entity.id
_entity.type
_entity.pdbx_description
1 polymer ?
#
loop_
_entity_poly.entity_id
_entity_poly.type
_entity_poly.pdbx_seq_one_letter_code
_entity_poly.pdbx_strand_id
1 'polypeptide(L)'
;MVTTKSKVFEYAVEIDRGGRMTVPGGAQIDRAEGWSPDHLLLAALVRCSIDSLTYHARRTGHTVSASGSAQGTVTRRETDGRYALVQADVRIDAQLEPRAAGSAELAAKAERDCFVGASLTVVPRYEWHVS
;
A
#
# COMPACT_ATOMS: atom_id res chain seq x y z
N MET A 1 -8.43 17.89 24.06
CA MET A 1 -8.37 17.36 22.70
C MET A 1 -7.43 18.21 21.86
N VAL A 2 -6.41 17.61 21.29
CA VAL A 2 -5.48 18.34 20.43
C VAL A 2 -6.04 18.32 19.01
N THR A 3 -6.33 19.51 18.49
CA THR A 3 -6.70 19.66 17.10
C THR A 3 -5.43 19.83 16.28
N THR A 4 -5.00 18.80 15.60
CA THR A 4 -3.93 18.92 14.64
C THR A 4 -4.53 19.32 13.28
N LYS A 5 -3.91 20.29 12.64
CA LYS A 5 -4.24 20.60 11.25
C LYS A 5 -3.86 19.42 10.39
N SER A 6 -4.85 18.70 9.88
CA SER A 6 -4.63 17.63 8.93
C SER A 6 -4.37 18.20 7.54
N LYS A 7 -3.38 17.66 6.85
CA LYS A 7 -3.21 17.92 5.43
C LYS A 7 -4.29 17.16 4.67
N VAL A 8 -4.78 17.76 3.62
CA VAL A 8 -5.78 17.14 2.74
C VAL A 8 -5.12 16.86 1.41
N PHE A 9 -5.24 15.62 0.94
CA PHE A 9 -4.73 15.18 -0.35
C PHE A 9 -5.91 14.73 -1.20
N GLU A 10 -6.00 15.27 -2.41
CA GLU A 10 -7.08 14.93 -3.32
C GLU A 10 -6.52 14.29 -4.57
N TYR A 11 -7.15 13.23 -5.02
CA TYR A 11 -6.71 12.43 -6.16
C TYR A 11 -7.87 12.17 -7.09
N ALA A 12 -7.59 12.05 -8.37
CA ALA A 12 -8.58 11.72 -9.37
C ALA A 12 -7.99 10.75 -10.38
N VAL A 13 -8.82 9.88 -10.92
CA VAL A 13 -8.47 8.95 -11.98
C VAL A 13 -9.66 8.83 -12.94
N GLU A 14 -9.37 8.69 -14.22
CA GLU A 14 -10.38 8.44 -15.23
C GLU A 14 -10.08 7.13 -15.96
N ILE A 15 -11.13 6.46 -16.41
CA ILE A 15 -11.02 5.26 -17.24
C ILE A 15 -11.85 5.51 -18.49
N ASP A 16 -11.23 5.40 -19.66
CA ASP A 16 -11.95 5.53 -20.93
C ASP A 16 -12.60 4.21 -21.33
N ARG A 17 -13.34 4.23 -22.43
CA ARG A 17 -14.06 3.04 -22.91
C ARG A 17 -13.13 1.92 -23.36
N GLY A 18 -11.90 2.22 -23.72
CA GLY A 18 -10.88 1.23 -24.08
C GLY A 18 -10.18 0.62 -22.88
N GLY A 19 -10.47 1.12 -21.66
CA GLY A 19 -9.85 0.64 -20.42
C GLY A 19 -8.54 1.36 -20.05
N ARG A 20 -8.19 2.42 -20.76
CA ARG A 20 -7.02 3.22 -20.41
C ARG A 20 -7.32 4.06 -19.17
N MET A 21 -6.47 3.95 -18.18
CA MET A 21 -6.57 4.70 -16.93
C MET A 21 -5.59 5.88 -16.96
N THR A 22 -6.07 7.06 -16.65
CA THR A 22 -5.26 8.28 -16.65
C THR A 22 -5.44 9.05 -15.36
N VAL A 23 -4.39 9.76 -14.97
CA VAL A 23 -4.44 10.72 -13.87
C VAL A 23 -4.26 12.13 -14.43
N PRO A 24 -4.73 13.17 -13.73
CA PRO A 24 -4.43 14.54 -14.11
C PRO A 24 -2.92 14.75 -14.20
N GLY A 25 -2.46 15.34 -15.31
CA GLY A 25 -1.03 15.53 -15.58
C GLY A 25 -0.47 14.54 -16.60
N GLY A 26 -1.27 13.58 -17.07
CA GLY A 26 -0.96 12.78 -18.24
C GLY A 26 -0.34 11.41 -18.01
N ALA A 27 -0.03 11.03 -16.78
CA ALA A 27 0.41 9.66 -16.51
C ALA A 27 -0.71 8.68 -16.80
N GLN A 28 -0.41 7.57 -17.45
CA GLN A 28 -1.43 6.63 -17.88
C GLN A 28 -0.98 5.19 -17.71
N ILE A 29 -1.96 4.32 -17.48
CA ILE A 29 -1.81 2.87 -17.50
C ILE A 29 -2.75 2.35 -18.57
N ASP A 30 -2.20 1.70 -19.59
CA ASP A 30 -3.00 1.06 -20.62
C ASP A 30 -3.70 -0.17 -20.02
N ARG A 31 -4.82 -0.55 -20.64
CA ARG A 31 -5.53 -1.75 -20.21
C ARG A 31 -4.58 -2.94 -20.23
N ALA A 32 -4.23 -3.44 -19.05
CA ALA A 32 -3.39 -4.61 -18.91
C ALA A 32 -4.28 -5.81 -18.69
N GLU A 33 -4.32 -6.71 -19.65
CA GLU A 33 -5.03 -7.99 -19.50
C GLU A 33 -4.42 -8.77 -18.34
N GLY A 34 -5.27 -9.40 -17.55
CA GLY A 34 -4.85 -10.11 -16.36
C GLY A 34 -4.76 -9.27 -15.10
N TRP A 35 -4.89 -7.95 -15.19
CA TRP A 35 -4.96 -7.05 -14.03
C TRP A 35 -6.42 -6.72 -13.71
N SER A 36 -6.99 -7.46 -12.78
CA SER A 36 -8.32 -7.18 -12.26
C SER A 36 -8.26 -6.06 -11.20
N PRO A 37 -9.42 -5.51 -10.80
CA PRO A 37 -9.46 -4.60 -9.66
C PRO A 37 -8.82 -5.17 -8.40
N ASP A 38 -8.93 -6.48 -8.19
CA ASP A 38 -8.34 -7.17 -7.04
C ASP A 38 -6.81 -7.08 -7.08
N HIS A 39 -6.22 -7.30 -8.25
CA HIS A 39 -4.78 -7.15 -8.45
C HIS A 39 -4.33 -5.70 -8.23
N LEU A 40 -5.10 -4.74 -8.75
CA LEU A 40 -4.79 -3.32 -8.59
C LEU A 40 -4.86 -2.91 -7.13
N LEU A 41 -5.83 -3.42 -6.39
CA LEU A 41 -5.95 -3.13 -4.95
C LEU A 41 -4.76 -3.69 -4.17
N LEU A 42 -4.36 -4.93 -4.44
CA LEU A 42 -3.21 -5.56 -3.79
C LEU A 42 -1.90 -4.84 -4.17
N ALA A 43 -1.75 -4.45 -5.44
CA ALA A 43 -0.59 -3.67 -5.86
C ALA A 43 -0.53 -2.32 -5.13
N ALA A 44 -1.67 -1.67 -4.97
CA ALA A 44 -1.75 -0.42 -4.22
C ALA A 44 -1.33 -0.62 -2.76
N LEU A 45 -1.74 -1.71 -2.14
CA LEU A 45 -1.38 -2.04 -0.76
C LEU A 45 0.14 -2.23 -0.61
N VAL A 46 0.76 -3.00 -1.50
CA VAL A 46 2.23 -3.20 -1.49
C VAL A 46 2.95 -1.88 -1.72
N ARG A 47 2.56 -1.15 -2.75
CA ARG A 47 3.17 0.13 -3.11
C ARG A 47 3.07 1.13 -1.96
N CYS A 48 1.91 1.24 -1.35
CA CYS A 48 1.69 2.14 -0.23
C CYS A 48 2.55 1.75 0.98
N SER A 49 2.66 0.46 1.25
CA SER A 49 3.49 -0.04 2.36
C SER A 49 4.97 0.30 2.15
N ILE A 50 5.47 0.14 0.92
CA ILE A 50 6.86 0.51 0.58
C ILE A 50 7.05 2.02 0.67
N ASP A 51 6.12 2.81 0.15
CA ASP A 51 6.20 4.27 0.20
C ASP A 51 6.18 4.77 1.65
N SER A 52 5.38 4.15 2.51
CA SER A 52 5.33 4.47 3.93
C SER A 52 6.66 4.16 4.62
N LEU A 53 7.25 3.00 4.35
CA LEU A 53 8.58 2.65 4.86
C LEU A 53 9.63 3.67 4.40
N THR A 54 9.61 4.01 3.12
CA THR A 54 10.55 4.97 2.53
C THR A 54 10.44 6.34 3.22
N TYR A 55 9.22 6.79 3.48
CA TYR A 55 8.98 8.05 4.18
C TYR A 55 9.64 8.04 5.56
N HIS A 56 9.38 7.02 6.36
CA HIS A 56 9.92 6.95 7.72
C HIS A 56 11.42 6.73 7.74
N ALA A 57 11.95 5.92 6.82
CA ALA A 57 13.38 5.67 6.71
C ALA A 57 14.16 6.93 6.34
N ARG A 58 13.64 7.74 5.42
CA ARG A 58 14.27 9.00 5.03
C ARG A 58 14.37 9.98 6.19
N ARG A 59 13.39 9.99 7.07
CA ARG A 59 13.41 10.87 8.25
C ARG A 59 14.52 10.52 9.23
N THR A 60 15.05 9.32 9.14
CA THR A 60 16.19 8.86 9.97
C THR A 60 17.48 8.74 9.15
N GLY A 61 17.53 9.35 7.97
CA GLY A 61 18.74 9.45 7.17
C GLY A 61 19.06 8.24 6.31
N HIS A 62 18.04 7.41 5.99
CA HIS A 62 18.22 6.20 5.17
C HIS A 62 17.58 6.35 3.81
N THR A 63 18.21 5.73 2.80
CA THR A 63 17.54 5.42 1.53
C THR A 63 17.07 3.98 1.55
N VAL A 64 16.06 3.67 0.75
CA VAL A 64 15.40 2.36 0.75
C VAL A 64 15.40 1.78 -0.66
N SER A 65 15.79 0.51 -0.75
CA SER A 65 15.54 -0.33 -1.93
C SER A 65 14.66 -1.48 -1.47
N ALA A 66 13.46 -1.60 -2.05
CA ALA A 66 12.48 -2.57 -1.57
C ALA A 66 11.75 -3.26 -2.71
N SER A 67 11.35 -4.48 -2.42
CA SER A 67 10.41 -5.26 -3.23
C SER A 67 9.34 -5.82 -2.31
N GLY A 68 8.25 -6.28 -2.88
CA GLY A 68 7.18 -6.85 -2.07
C GLY A 68 6.19 -7.64 -2.87
N SER A 69 5.34 -8.34 -2.14
CA SER A 69 4.25 -9.11 -2.70
C SER A 69 3.05 -9.06 -1.76
N ALA A 70 1.88 -9.33 -2.31
CA ALA A 70 0.67 -9.47 -1.52
C ALA A 70 -0.18 -10.60 -2.07
N GLN A 71 -0.86 -11.28 -1.17
CA GLN A 71 -1.90 -12.26 -1.49
C GLN A 71 -3.17 -11.86 -0.78
N GLY A 72 -4.30 -12.08 -1.43
CA GLY A 72 -5.58 -11.75 -0.84
C GLY A 72 -6.64 -12.77 -1.19
N THR A 73 -7.61 -12.88 -0.33
CA THR A 73 -8.79 -13.73 -0.53
C THR A 73 -10.02 -12.86 -0.60
N VAL A 74 -10.77 -13.00 -1.67
CA VAL A 74 -12.06 -12.32 -1.88
C VAL A 74 -13.15 -13.36 -1.82
N THR A 75 -14.09 -13.18 -0.93
CA THR A 75 -15.26 -14.04 -0.78
C THR A 75 -16.39 -13.26 -0.12
N ARG A 76 -17.54 -13.89 0.06
CA ARG A 76 -18.66 -13.27 0.76
C ARG A 76 -18.34 -13.13 2.24
N ARG A 77 -18.48 -11.91 2.73
CA ARG A 77 -18.40 -11.61 4.16
C ARG A 77 -19.66 -12.10 4.87
N GLU A 78 -19.51 -12.74 6.01
CA GLU A 78 -20.67 -13.18 6.79
C GLU A 78 -21.48 -12.02 7.36
N THR A 79 -20.82 -10.90 7.66
CA THR A 79 -21.45 -9.76 8.29
C THR A 79 -22.52 -9.08 7.43
N ASP A 80 -22.33 -9.05 6.11
CA ASP A 80 -23.24 -8.34 5.20
C ASP A 80 -23.55 -9.08 3.90
N GLY A 81 -22.96 -10.26 3.68
CA GLY A 81 -23.17 -11.06 2.49
C GLY A 81 -22.54 -10.50 1.22
N ARG A 82 -21.70 -9.48 1.32
CA ARG A 82 -21.04 -8.86 0.17
C ARG A 82 -19.69 -9.51 -0.10
N TYR A 83 -19.32 -9.62 -1.38
CA TYR A 83 -17.96 -9.98 -1.74
C TYR A 83 -17.02 -8.87 -1.29
N ALA A 84 -15.98 -9.25 -0.59
CA ALA A 84 -14.98 -8.32 -0.07
C ALA A 84 -13.64 -9.01 0.09
N LEU A 85 -12.60 -8.23 0.19
CA LEU A 85 -11.29 -8.73 0.59
C LEU A 85 -11.37 -9.09 2.07
N VAL A 86 -11.30 -10.38 2.39
CA VAL A 86 -11.46 -10.89 3.75
C VAL A 86 -10.14 -11.29 4.39
N GLN A 87 -9.10 -11.41 3.60
CA GLN A 87 -7.75 -11.71 4.08
C GLN A 87 -6.75 -11.05 3.13
N ALA A 88 -5.72 -10.46 3.69
CA ALA A 88 -4.61 -9.89 2.94
C ALA A 88 -3.31 -10.16 3.68
N ASP A 89 -2.32 -10.70 2.97
CA ASP A 89 -0.99 -10.98 3.49
C ASP A 89 0.02 -10.22 2.64
N VAL A 90 0.87 -9.44 3.29
CA VAL A 90 1.86 -8.58 2.63
C VAL A 90 3.26 -8.97 3.08
N ARG A 91 4.15 -9.14 2.13
CA ARG A 91 5.57 -9.36 2.41
C ARG A 91 6.38 -8.24 1.79
N ILE A 92 7.25 -7.63 2.58
CA ILE A 92 8.15 -6.57 2.13
C ILE A 92 9.59 -6.97 2.46
N ASP A 93 10.44 -6.94 1.44
CA ASP A 93 11.88 -7.12 1.57
C ASP A 93 12.55 -5.79 1.25
N ALA A 94 13.25 -5.22 2.21
CA ALA A 94 13.86 -3.90 2.05
C ALA A 94 15.28 -3.86 2.58
N GLN A 95 16.13 -3.12 1.87
CA GLN A 95 17.47 -2.77 2.31
C GLN A 95 17.54 -1.28 2.57
N LEU A 96 18.05 -0.92 3.73
CA LEU A 96 18.34 0.47 4.10
C LEU A 96 19.82 0.77 3.85
N GLU A 97 20.09 1.97 3.37
CA GLU A 97 21.45 2.47 3.19
C GLU A 97 21.60 3.82 3.89
N PRO A 98 22.45 3.95 4.91
CA PRO A 98 23.19 2.88 5.59
C PRO A 98 22.27 1.92 6.34
N ARG A 99 22.77 0.73 6.65
CA ARG A 99 22.01 -0.27 7.41
C ARG A 99 21.62 0.29 8.77
N ALA A 100 20.43 -0.07 9.21
CA ALA A 100 19.90 0.41 10.49
C ALA A 100 19.72 -0.74 11.48
N ALA A 101 20.18 -0.55 12.69
CA ALA A 101 19.70 -1.31 13.85
C ALA A 101 18.30 -0.77 14.20
N GLY A 102 17.40 -1.63 14.69
CA GLY A 102 16.06 -1.20 15.10
C GLY A 102 15.07 -1.06 13.95
N SER A 103 15.25 -1.81 12.88
CA SER A 103 14.35 -1.81 11.72
C SER A 103 12.91 -2.21 12.06
N ALA A 104 12.69 -2.93 13.17
CA ALA A 104 11.35 -3.30 13.63
C ALA A 104 10.49 -2.08 13.95
N GLU A 105 11.07 -1.02 14.50
CA GLU A 105 10.34 0.22 14.77
C GLU A 105 9.93 0.93 13.47
N LEU A 106 10.82 0.96 12.48
CA LEU A 106 10.51 1.52 11.17
C LEU A 106 9.39 0.73 10.48
N ALA A 107 9.45 -0.59 10.53
CA ALA A 107 8.41 -1.45 9.97
C ALA A 107 7.06 -1.21 10.64
N ALA A 108 7.03 -1.09 11.97
CA ALA A 108 5.80 -0.83 12.72
C ALA A 108 5.18 0.52 12.32
N LYS A 109 6.00 1.56 12.16
CA LYS A 109 5.54 2.87 11.71
C LYS A 109 5.02 2.83 10.27
N ALA A 110 5.71 2.11 9.40
CA ALA A 110 5.32 1.96 8.00
C ALA A 110 3.97 1.26 7.89
N GLU A 111 3.76 0.21 8.66
CA GLU A 111 2.52 -0.54 8.70
C GLU A 111 1.37 0.33 9.20
N ARG A 112 1.58 1.06 10.30
CA ARG A 112 0.56 1.95 10.86
C ARG A 112 0.13 3.03 9.89
N ASP A 113 1.08 3.63 9.17
CA ASP A 113 0.86 4.82 8.35
C ASP A 113 0.58 4.49 6.87
N CYS A 114 0.41 3.22 6.52
CA CYS A 114 -0.04 2.81 5.19
C CYS A 114 -1.52 3.13 5.05
N PHE A 115 -1.85 4.20 4.30
CA PHE A 115 -3.25 4.62 4.21
C PHE A 115 -4.13 3.61 3.47
N VAL A 116 -3.60 2.87 2.51
CA VAL A 116 -4.36 1.82 1.81
C VAL A 116 -4.76 0.73 2.81
N GLY A 117 -3.81 0.29 3.64
CA GLY A 117 -4.12 -0.67 4.71
C GLY A 117 -5.16 -0.15 5.70
N ALA A 118 -5.02 1.12 6.08
CA ALA A 118 -5.98 1.77 6.98
C ALA A 118 -7.38 1.92 6.37
N SER A 119 -7.48 1.92 5.03
CA SER A 119 -8.74 2.10 4.31
C SER A 119 -9.49 0.79 4.08
N LEU A 120 -8.88 -0.34 4.35
CA LEU A 120 -9.49 -1.66 4.17
C LEU A 120 -10.30 -2.04 5.41
N THR A 121 -11.36 -2.82 5.22
CA THR A 121 -12.12 -3.38 6.34
C THR A 121 -11.45 -4.59 6.97
N VAL A 122 -10.54 -5.22 6.24
CA VAL A 122 -9.67 -6.28 6.77
C VAL A 122 -8.35 -5.66 7.21
N VAL A 123 -7.78 -6.18 8.28
CA VAL A 123 -6.45 -5.77 8.73
C VAL A 123 -5.41 -6.62 8.00
N PRO A 124 -4.55 -6.03 7.15
CA PRO A 124 -3.50 -6.80 6.49
C PRO A 124 -2.51 -7.38 7.49
N ARG A 125 -2.02 -8.59 7.20
CA ARG A 125 -0.93 -9.20 7.96
C ARG A 125 0.37 -8.98 7.20
N TYR A 126 1.40 -8.57 7.92
CA TYR A 126 2.68 -8.19 7.32
C TYR A 126 3.80 -9.13 7.74
N GLU A 127 4.68 -9.40 6.80
CA GLU A 127 5.98 -10.00 7.03
C GLU A 127 7.03 -9.03 6.51
N TRP A 128 7.76 -8.38 7.41
CA TRP A 128 8.77 -7.39 7.08
C TRP A 128 10.17 -7.99 7.22
N HIS A 129 10.95 -7.86 6.17
CA HIS A 129 12.38 -8.20 6.18
C HIS A 129 13.14 -6.92 5.82
N VAL A 130 13.61 -6.21 6.83
CA VAL A 130 14.28 -4.93 6.67
C VAL A 130 15.69 -5.04 7.25
N SER A 131 16.70 -4.71 6.42
CA SER A 131 18.10 -4.82 6.82
C SER A 131 18.90 -3.53 6.60
#